data_a6ddba2e10bc56b3c7fcee7811186980
#
_entry.id   a6ddba2e10bc56b3c7fcee7811186980
#
_cell.length_a   1.000
_cell.length_b   1.000
_cell.length_c   1.000
_cell.angle_alpha   90.00
_cell.angle_beta   90.00
_cell.angle_gamma   90.00
#
_symmetry.space_group_name_H-M   'P 1'
#
loop_
_entity.id
_entity.type
_entity.pdbx_description
1 polymer ?
#
loop_
_entity_poly.entity_id
_entity_poly.type
_entity_poly.pdbx_seq_one_letter_code
_entity_poly.pdbx_strand_id
1 'polypeptide(L)'
;MQTVRGVVSLAAMAVAVAVLLPGGASDAATALPRPSLGQLVAEATKLSNEVDSLGQQYDGLQLQLSHARAEEKLAKLAADRAAKAVNGSQQAVAQLAAIGYMNQGADPTLQMLTSGNPGEFLSQASTVQELDNQASERLSTLQRDQIASVRAQVTAKEEIVTVDQLRVEINSKVSSIHAKLDVLNSSAYAQAMAIFDQTGNYPDLVIPEATTVGTVALRAALTRRGYPYVWAAAGPYAFDCSGLVVWAFAQEGITLPHYTGDLWNSGMHVSRADLEPGDLVFFFADISHVGIYIGNGLMVDAPSTGQDVQVQPVFWDAYVGAVRIA
;
A
#
# COMPACT_ATOMS: atom_id res chain seq x y z
N MET A 1 -18.77 -27.18 -7.56
CA MET A 1 -17.68 -28.09 -7.17
C MET A 1 -16.96 -28.55 -8.44
N GLN A 2 -15.87 -27.89 -8.78
CA GLN A 2 -14.86 -28.41 -9.71
C GLN A 2 -13.56 -27.66 -9.39
N THR A 3 -12.63 -28.42 -8.85
CA THR A 3 -11.28 -28.01 -8.46
C THR A 3 -10.40 -27.90 -9.70
N VAL A 4 -9.95 -26.70 -10.02
CA VAL A 4 -8.86 -26.49 -11.00
C VAL A 4 -7.54 -26.51 -10.23
N ARG A 5 -6.85 -27.65 -10.27
CA ARG A 5 -5.45 -27.79 -9.89
C ARG A 5 -4.59 -27.27 -11.04
N GLY A 6 -4.11 -26.04 -10.94
CA GLY A 6 -3.04 -25.50 -11.77
C GLY A 6 -1.69 -25.94 -11.22
N VAL A 7 -1.03 -26.85 -11.93
CA VAL A 7 0.36 -27.26 -11.67
C VAL A 7 1.26 -26.13 -12.12
N VAL A 8 1.84 -25.36 -11.19
CA VAL A 8 2.94 -24.46 -11.47
C VAL A 8 4.23 -25.27 -11.34
N SER A 9 4.85 -25.60 -12.46
CA SER A 9 6.19 -26.19 -12.51
C SER A 9 7.20 -25.13 -12.05
N LEU A 10 7.63 -25.20 -10.79
CA LEU A 10 8.84 -24.51 -10.32
C LEU A 10 10.05 -25.28 -10.87
N ALA A 11 10.78 -24.65 -11.78
CA ALA A 11 12.15 -25.06 -12.07
C ALA A 11 13.04 -24.62 -10.90
N ALA A 12 13.09 -25.45 -9.87
CA ALA A 12 14.06 -25.32 -8.79
C ALA A 12 15.45 -25.65 -9.36
N MET A 13 16.31 -24.64 -9.55
CA MET A 13 17.75 -24.89 -9.66
C MET A 13 18.22 -25.40 -8.29
N ALA A 14 18.22 -26.71 -8.13
CA ALA A 14 18.80 -27.35 -6.97
C ALA A 14 20.33 -27.16 -7.02
N VAL A 15 20.86 -26.29 -6.19
CA VAL A 15 22.29 -26.30 -5.84
C VAL A 15 22.47 -27.50 -4.90
N ALA A 16 22.86 -28.63 -5.46
CA ALA A 16 23.14 -29.84 -4.69
C ALA A 16 24.39 -29.64 -3.85
N VAL A 17 24.20 -29.45 -2.54
CA VAL A 17 25.27 -29.56 -1.56
C VAL A 17 25.50 -31.05 -1.29
N ALA A 18 26.47 -31.63 -1.95
CA ALA A 18 26.90 -33.02 -1.69
C ALA A 18 27.65 -33.10 -0.35
N VAL A 19 27.04 -33.70 0.66
CA VAL A 19 27.71 -34.12 1.88
C VAL A 19 28.50 -35.38 1.54
N LEU A 20 29.85 -35.29 1.51
CA LEU A 20 30.75 -36.42 1.29
C LEU A 20 31.00 -37.15 2.61
N LEU A 21 30.52 -38.41 2.69
CA LEU A 21 31.06 -39.43 3.59
C LEU A 21 32.40 -39.93 3.04
N PRO A 22 33.40 -40.30 3.90
CA PRO A 22 34.72 -40.74 3.42
C PRO A 22 34.68 -42.21 3.01
N GLY A 23 35.07 -42.51 1.79
CA GLY A 23 35.37 -43.88 1.35
C GLY A 23 35.20 -44.13 -0.15
N GLY A 24 36.32 -44.20 -0.90
CA GLY A 24 36.38 -44.89 -2.20
C GLY A 24 36.73 -44.05 -3.43
N ALA A 25 37.89 -44.24 -3.93
CA ALA A 25 38.59 -43.89 -5.16
C ALA A 25 37.84 -43.35 -6.38
N SER A 26 38.41 -42.27 -6.94
CA SER A 26 38.58 -41.89 -8.36
C SER A 26 37.31 -41.78 -9.24
N ASP A 27 36.86 -40.57 -9.39
CA ASP A 27 36.61 -39.96 -10.70
C ASP A 27 36.74 -38.43 -10.56
N ALA A 28 37.64 -37.85 -11.37
CA ALA A 28 37.90 -36.43 -11.37
C ALA A 28 36.75 -35.69 -12.12
N ALA A 29 35.58 -35.69 -11.50
CA ALA A 29 34.58 -34.69 -11.81
C ALA A 29 35.12 -33.36 -11.28
N THR A 30 35.37 -32.41 -12.17
CA THR A 30 35.71 -31.01 -11.85
C THR A 30 34.67 -30.43 -10.90
N ALA A 31 34.94 -30.61 -9.59
CA ALA A 31 34.11 -30.00 -8.54
C ALA A 31 34.21 -28.48 -8.74
N LEU A 32 33.09 -27.84 -9.03
CA LEU A 32 32.99 -26.38 -9.03
C LEU A 32 33.61 -25.86 -7.72
N PRO A 33 34.44 -24.81 -7.77
CA PRO A 33 35.09 -24.29 -6.58
C PRO A 33 33.99 -23.89 -5.58
N ARG A 34 34.07 -24.38 -4.35
CA ARG A 34 33.17 -24.01 -3.27
C ARG A 34 33.31 -22.52 -3.02
N PRO A 35 32.21 -21.74 -2.91
CA PRO A 35 32.29 -20.32 -2.62
C PRO A 35 33.02 -20.10 -1.28
N SER A 36 33.87 -19.08 -1.22
CA SER A 36 34.53 -18.68 0.02
C SER A 36 33.49 -18.05 0.99
N LEU A 37 33.79 -18.03 2.28
CA LEU A 37 32.95 -17.39 3.30
C LEU A 37 32.61 -15.94 2.91
N GLY A 38 33.60 -15.18 2.43
CA GLY A 38 33.39 -13.80 1.98
C GLY A 38 32.45 -13.68 0.79
N GLN A 39 32.49 -14.66 -0.13
CA GLN A 39 31.52 -14.68 -1.27
C GLN A 39 30.11 -15.02 -0.78
N LEU A 40 29.95 -15.96 0.17
CA LEU A 40 28.65 -16.28 0.76
C LEU A 40 28.07 -15.10 1.53
N VAL A 41 28.88 -14.39 2.32
CA VAL A 41 28.46 -13.18 3.04
C VAL A 41 28.02 -12.10 2.06
N ALA A 42 28.81 -11.81 1.02
CA ALA A 42 28.47 -10.80 0.03
C ALA A 42 27.16 -11.12 -0.72
N GLU A 43 26.95 -12.40 -1.06
CA GLU A 43 25.73 -12.83 -1.73
C GLU A 43 24.52 -12.82 -0.81
N ALA A 44 24.67 -13.23 0.45
CA ALA A 44 23.63 -13.13 1.48
C ALA A 44 23.22 -11.69 1.72
N THR A 45 24.18 -10.77 1.86
CA THR A 45 23.92 -9.33 2.02
C THR A 45 23.17 -8.77 0.81
N LYS A 46 23.57 -9.14 -0.41
CA LYS A 46 22.87 -8.73 -1.63
C LYS A 46 21.42 -9.22 -1.64
N LEU A 47 21.19 -10.51 -1.37
CA LEU A 47 19.85 -11.09 -1.32
C LEU A 47 18.99 -10.45 -0.21
N SER A 48 19.60 -10.14 0.93
CA SER A 48 18.92 -9.46 2.02
C SER A 48 18.45 -8.07 1.61
N ASN A 49 19.32 -7.26 1.01
CA ASN A 49 18.95 -5.93 0.48
C ASN A 49 17.84 -6.01 -0.59
N GLU A 50 17.84 -7.07 -1.42
CA GLU A 50 16.75 -7.30 -2.38
C GLU A 50 15.42 -7.66 -1.69
N VAL A 51 15.46 -8.42 -0.58
CA VAL A 51 14.26 -8.70 0.23
C VAL A 51 13.73 -7.41 0.85
N ASP A 52 14.61 -6.56 1.40
CA ASP A 52 14.22 -5.29 2.01
C ASP A 52 13.59 -4.35 0.98
N SER A 53 14.21 -4.22 -0.21
CA SER A 53 13.64 -3.44 -1.32
C SER A 53 12.27 -3.95 -1.76
N LEU A 54 12.11 -5.27 -1.91
CA LEU A 54 10.81 -5.88 -2.21
C LEU A 54 9.80 -5.69 -1.08
N GLY A 55 10.25 -5.73 0.17
CA GLY A 55 9.44 -5.47 1.36
C GLY A 55 8.85 -4.06 1.35
N GLN A 56 9.69 -3.06 1.09
CA GLN A 56 9.21 -1.68 0.98
C GLN A 56 8.22 -1.48 -0.19
N GLN A 57 8.47 -2.12 -1.33
CA GLN A 57 7.50 -2.11 -2.44
C GLN A 57 6.16 -2.74 -2.04
N TYR A 58 6.19 -3.84 -1.30
CA TYR A 58 4.98 -4.47 -0.76
C TYR A 58 4.21 -3.54 0.19
N ASP A 59 4.90 -2.86 1.11
CA ASP A 59 4.28 -1.93 2.06
C ASP A 59 3.64 -0.75 1.32
N GLY A 60 4.32 -0.18 0.32
CA GLY A 60 3.77 0.84 -0.56
C GLY A 60 2.50 0.37 -1.31
N LEU A 61 2.50 -0.86 -1.83
CA LEU A 61 1.33 -1.45 -2.47
C LEU A 61 0.17 -1.70 -1.50
N GLN A 62 0.45 -2.11 -0.25
CA GLN A 62 -0.57 -2.26 0.79
C GLN A 62 -1.26 -0.94 1.11
N LEU A 63 -0.48 0.15 1.19
CA LEU A 63 -1.03 1.48 1.39
C LEU A 63 -1.92 1.90 0.21
N GLN A 64 -1.43 1.74 -1.04
CA GLN A 64 -2.22 1.99 -2.25
C GLN A 64 -3.50 1.16 -2.28
N LEU A 65 -3.44 -0.12 -1.90
CA LEU A 65 -4.62 -0.99 -1.82
C LEU A 65 -5.63 -0.48 -0.78
N SER A 66 -5.15 0.06 0.35
CA SER A 66 -6.02 0.63 1.38
C SER A 66 -6.81 1.84 0.86
N HIS A 67 -6.13 2.73 0.12
CA HIS A 67 -6.73 3.89 -0.53
C HIS A 67 -7.72 3.47 -1.63
N ALA A 68 -7.30 2.59 -2.55
CA ALA A 68 -8.15 2.09 -3.63
C ALA A 68 -9.43 1.41 -3.11
N ARG A 69 -9.37 0.68 -1.99
CA ARG A 69 -10.56 0.10 -1.34
C ARG A 69 -11.50 1.15 -0.78
N ALA A 70 -10.98 2.26 -0.26
CA ALA A 70 -11.81 3.36 0.22
C ALA A 70 -12.52 4.05 -0.97
N GLU A 71 -11.82 4.28 -2.07
CA GLU A 71 -12.35 4.84 -3.31
C GLU A 71 -13.38 3.91 -3.96
N GLU A 72 -13.11 2.61 -4.04
CA GLU A 72 -14.06 1.59 -4.49
C GLU A 72 -15.38 1.65 -3.69
N LYS A 73 -15.29 1.74 -2.37
CA LYS A 73 -16.46 1.85 -1.50
C LYS A 73 -17.27 3.11 -1.78
N LEU A 74 -16.60 4.25 -1.95
CA LEU A 74 -17.26 5.52 -2.27
C LEU A 74 -17.91 5.49 -3.66
N ALA A 75 -17.22 4.93 -4.66
CA ALA A 75 -17.72 4.78 -6.01
C ALA A 75 -18.97 3.85 -6.07
N LYS A 76 -18.97 2.74 -5.34
CA LYS A 76 -20.14 1.87 -5.19
C LYS A 76 -21.34 2.61 -4.57
N LEU A 77 -21.11 3.36 -3.49
CA LEU A 77 -22.16 4.17 -2.87
C LEU A 77 -22.71 5.26 -3.82
N ALA A 78 -21.87 5.86 -4.64
CA ALA A 78 -22.28 6.83 -5.65
C ALA A 78 -23.13 6.16 -6.75
N ALA A 79 -22.73 4.99 -7.23
CA ALA A 79 -23.49 4.22 -8.21
C ALA A 79 -24.87 3.81 -7.68
N ASP A 80 -24.97 3.36 -6.43
CA ASP A 80 -26.24 3.01 -5.78
C ASP A 80 -27.17 4.22 -5.62
N ARG A 81 -26.62 5.39 -5.25
CA ARG A 81 -27.39 6.64 -5.15
C ARG A 81 -27.90 7.07 -6.52
N ALA A 82 -27.05 7.02 -7.54
CA ALA A 82 -27.42 7.38 -8.90
C ALA A 82 -28.49 6.42 -9.48
N ALA A 83 -28.40 5.11 -9.21
CA ALA A 83 -29.42 4.15 -9.59
C ALA A 83 -30.78 4.43 -8.92
N LYS A 84 -30.77 4.79 -7.63
CA LYS A 84 -31.98 5.21 -6.91
C LYS A 84 -32.60 6.50 -7.49
N ALA A 85 -31.77 7.45 -7.87
CA ALA A 85 -32.24 8.68 -8.53
C ALA A 85 -32.95 8.38 -9.87
N VAL A 86 -32.35 7.52 -10.70
CA VAL A 86 -32.97 7.05 -11.96
C VAL A 86 -34.33 6.41 -11.69
N ASN A 87 -34.43 5.51 -10.71
CA ASN A 87 -35.70 4.87 -10.36
C ASN A 87 -36.75 5.89 -9.92
N GLY A 88 -36.37 6.88 -9.10
CA GLY A 88 -37.27 7.97 -8.70
C GLY A 88 -37.76 8.81 -9.86
N SER A 89 -36.84 9.21 -10.75
CA SER A 89 -37.17 9.99 -11.94
C SER A 89 -38.05 9.19 -12.94
N GLN A 90 -37.80 7.87 -13.09
CA GLN A 90 -38.67 7.01 -13.91
C GLN A 90 -40.07 6.90 -13.34
N GLN A 91 -40.24 6.75 -12.02
CA GLN A 91 -41.55 6.72 -11.39
C GLN A 91 -42.30 8.06 -11.58
N ALA A 92 -41.57 9.19 -11.46
CA ALA A 92 -42.16 10.51 -11.67
C ALA A 92 -42.65 10.71 -13.12
N VAL A 93 -41.90 10.22 -14.11
CA VAL A 93 -42.29 10.25 -15.52
C VAL A 93 -43.50 9.34 -15.76
N ALA A 94 -43.48 8.12 -15.19
CA ALA A 94 -44.57 7.14 -15.31
C ALA A 94 -45.90 7.67 -14.73
N GLN A 95 -45.85 8.40 -13.61
CA GLN A 95 -47.03 9.05 -13.03
C GLN A 95 -47.62 10.13 -13.96
N LEU A 96 -46.78 10.95 -14.58
CA LEU A 96 -47.22 11.92 -15.56
C LEU A 96 -47.87 11.28 -16.79
N ALA A 97 -47.23 10.21 -17.31
CA ALA A 97 -47.77 9.48 -18.45
C ALA A 97 -49.14 8.84 -18.12
N ALA A 98 -49.32 8.32 -16.90
CA ALA A 98 -50.60 7.77 -16.45
C ALA A 98 -51.70 8.84 -16.36
N ILE A 99 -51.39 10.04 -15.82
CA ILE A 99 -52.31 11.18 -15.77
C ILE A 99 -52.68 11.61 -17.18
N GLY A 100 -51.71 11.75 -18.09
CA GLY A 100 -51.96 12.07 -19.50
C GLY A 100 -52.86 11.05 -20.19
N TYR A 101 -52.65 9.74 -19.96
CA TYR A 101 -53.46 8.67 -20.52
C TYR A 101 -54.90 8.66 -19.99
N MET A 102 -55.10 8.88 -18.69
CA MET A 102 -56.43 8.94 -18.09
C MET A 102 -57.26 10.14 -18.58
N ASN A 103 -56.59 11.20 -18.98
CA ASN A 103 -57.24 12.42 -19.49
C ASN A 103 -57.46 12.40 -21.01
N GLN A 104 -57.01 11.38 -21.75
CA GLN A 104 -57.19 11.29 -23.22
C GLN A 104 -58.64 11.17 -23.70
N GLY A 105 -59.63 11.04 -22.81
CA GLY A 105 -61.05 11.02 -23.17
C GLY A 105 -61.67 12.39 -23.49
N ALA A 106 -60.96 13.47 -23.21
CA ALA A 106 -61.38 14.85 -23.52
C ALA A 106 -60.17 15.61 -24.08
N ASP A 107 -60.14 15.85 -25.40
CA ASP A 107 -59.12 16.70 -26.01
C ASP A 107 -59.22 18.09 -25.34
N PRO A 108 -58.19 18.52 -24.56
CA PRO A 108 -58.24 19.80 -23.85
C PRO A 108 -58.41 20.97 -24.81
N THR A 109 -57.94 20.86 -26.05
CA THR A 109 -58.06 21.85 -27.11
C THR A 109 -59.54 21.96 -27.61
N LEU A 110 -60.23 20.82 -27.70
CA LEU A 110 -61.63 20.78 -28.05
C LEU A 110 -62.53 21.32 -26.93
N GLN A 111 -62.27 21.01 -25.68
CA GLN A 111 -62.94 21.56 -24.52
C GLN A 111 -62.70 23.07 -24.40
N MET A 112 -61.49 23.56 -24.68
CA MET A 112 -61.13 24.95 -24.72
C MET A 112 -61.92 25.71 -25.80
N LEU A 113 -62.06 25.14 -26.99
CA LEU A 113 -62.79 25.76 -28.09
C LEU A 113 -64.32 25.78 -27.87
N THR A 114 -64.88 24.96 -27.03
CA THR A 114 -66.28 24.88 -26.69
C THR A 114 -66.65 25.66 -25.42
N SER A 115 -65.64 26.11 -24.63
CA SER A 115 -65.90 26.98 -23.48
C SER A 115 -66.29 28.40 -23.93
N GLY A 116 -67.47 28.78 -23.63
CA GLY A 116 -68.01 30.15 -23.98
C GLY A 116 -67.40 31.28 -23.11
N ASN A 117 -66.41 31.01 -22.24
CA ASN A 117 -65.87 31.98 -21.29
C ASN A 117 -64.35 32.17 -21.53
N PRO A 118 -63.91 33.38 -21.98
CA PRO A 118 -62.48 33.64 -22.25
C PRO A 118 -61.54 33.47 -21.01
N GLY A 119 -62.05 33.71 -19.81
CA GLY A 119 -61.26 33.55 -18.57
C GLY A 119 -61.00 32.12 -18.25
N GLU A 120 -61.97 31.21 -18.47
CA GLU A 120 -61.76 29.76 -18.30
C GLU A 120 -60.75 29.17 -19.33
N PHE A 121 -60.86 29.68 -20.59
CA PHE A 121 -59.91 29.32 -21.64
C PHE A 121 -58.46 29.65 -21.26
N LEU A 122 -58.22 30.88 -20.81
CA LEU A 122 -56.88 31.31 -20.41
C LEU A 122 -56.33 30.50 -19.19
N SER A 123 -57.20 30.21 -18.22
CA SER A 123 -56.82 29.38 -17.05
C SER A 123 -56.50 27.96 -17.45
N GLN A 124 -57.27 27.34 -18.34
CA GLN A 124 -56.97 25.97 -18.82
C GLN A 124 -55.72 25.95 -19.70
N ALA A 125 -55.49 26.95 -20.55
CA ALA A 125 -54.31 27.10 -21.38
C ALA A 125 -53.03 27.20 -20.51
N SER A 126 -53.06 28.00 -19.44
CA SER A 126 -51.95 28.13 -18.51
C SER A 126 -51.66 26.82 -17.75
N THR A 127 -52.71 26.08 -17.42
CA THR A 127 -52.56 24.75 -16.76
C THR A 127 -51.92 23.73 -17.68
N VAL A 128 -52.33 23.68 -18.96
CA VAL A 128 -51.70 22.78 -19.96
C VAL A 128 -50.24 23.16 -20.17
N GLN A 129 -49.91 24.43 -20.29
CA GLN A 129 -48.53 24.88 -20.44
C GLN A 129 -47.68 24.56 -19.23
N GLU A 130 -48.22 24.68 -18.02
CA GLU A 130 -47.53 24.28 -16.79
C GLU A 130 -47.26 22.75 -16.76
N LEU A 131 -48.23 21.92 -17.18
CA LEU A 131 -48.06 20.48 -17.28
C LEU A 131 -46.98 20.09 -18.32
N ASP A 132 -46.94 20.76 -19.46
CA ASP A 132 -45.91 20.53 -20.49
C ASP A 132 -44.52 20.94 -19.99
N ASN A 133 -44.41 22.05 -19.27
CA ASN A 133 -43.15 22.46 -18.64
C ASN A 133 -42.68 21.42 -17.62
N GLN A 134 -43.57 20.95 -16.74
CA GLN A 134 -43.25 19.92 -15.75
C GLN A 134 -42.86 18.60 -16.41
N ALA A 135 -43.53 18.19 -17.49
CA ALA A 135 -43.15 17.00 -18.24
C ALA A 135 -41.74 17.12 -18.83
N SER A 136 -41.43 18.26 -19.43
CA SER A 136 -40.13 18.56 -20.01
C SER A 136 -39.01 18.57 -18.96
N GLU A 137 -39.25 19.16 -17.80
CA GLU A 137 -38.29 19.16 -16.67
C GLU A 137 -38.04 17.77 -16.12
N ARG A 138 -39.10 16.95 -15.96
CA ARG A 138 -38.97 15.58 -15.47
C ARG A 138 -38.20 14.66 -16.45
N LEU A 139 -38.46 14.79 -17.76
CA LEU A 139 -37.71 14.08 -18.79
C LEU A 139 -36.23 14.50 -18.81
N SER A 140 -35.97 15.81 -18.73
CA SER A 140 -34.61 16.34 -18.63
C SER A 140 -33.88 15.84 -17.38
N THR A 141 -34.57 15.73 -16.24
CA THR A 141 -34.01 15.17 -15.00
C THR A 141 -33.72 13.70 -15.16
N LEU A 142 -34.64 12.91 -15.72
CA LEU A 142 -34.41 11.49 -15.98
C LEU A 142 -33.16 11.26 -16.87
N GLN A 143 -32.99 12.04 -17.94
CA GLN A 143 -31.82 11.94 -18.81
C GLN A 143 -30.52 12.23 -18.06
N ARG A 144 -30.52 13.30 -17.24
CA ARG A 144 -29.34 13.63 -16.40
C ARG A 144 -29.01 12.52 -15.41
N ASP A 145 -30.02 11.97 -14.74
CA ASP A 145 -29.86 10.88 -13.77
C ASP A 145 -29.35 9.60 -14.43
N GLN A 146 -29.83 9.28 -15.64
CA GLN A 146 -29.33 8.14 -16.43
C GLN A 146 -27.86 8.32 -16.78
N ILE A 147 -27.47 9.50 -17.28
CA ILE A 147 -26.04 9.78 -17.59
C ILE A 147 -25.19 9.69 -16.34
N ALA A 148 -25.64 10.27 -15.22
CA ALA A 148 -24.93 10.20 -13.93
C ALA A 148 -24.78 8.76 -13.44
N SER A 149 -25.84 7.95 -13.57
CA SER A 149 -25.82 6.53 -13.18
C SER A 149 -24.82 5.72 -14.01
N VAL A 150 -24.82 5.92 -15.33
CA VAL A 150 -23.85 5.23 -16.21
C VAL A 150 -22.41 5.60 -15.84
N ARG A 151 -22.13 6.91 -15.64
CA ARG A 151 -20.79 7.36 -15.23
C ARG A 151 -20.38 6.76 -13.89
N ALA A 152 -21.24 6.81 -12.88
CA ALA A 152 -20.95 6.26 -11.56
C ALA A 152 -20.70 4.74 -11.59
N GLN A 153 -21.44 3.99 -12.43
CA GLN A 153 -21.21 2.56 -12.62
C GLN A 153 -19.88 2.26 -13.32
N VAL A 154 -19.48 3.09 -14.31
CA VAL A 154 -18.18 2.95 -14.97
C VAL A 154 -17.06 3.16 -13.96
N THR A 155 -17.09 4.27 -13.21
CA THR A 155 -16.10 4.56 -12.16
C THR A 155 -16.02 3.41 -11.13
N ALA A 156 -17.17 2.92 -10.64
CA ALA A 156 -17.16 1.82 -9.68
C ALA A 156 -16.53 0.52 -10.23
N LYS A 157 -16.68 0.25 -11.53
CA LYS A 157 -16.02 -0.89 -12.19
C LYS A 157 -14.52 -0.68 -12.34
N GLU A 158 -14.09 0.53 -12.68
CA GLU A 158 -12.69 0.89 -12.81
C GLU A 158 -11.96 0.72 -11.46
N GLU A 159 -12.57 1.19 -10.36
CA GLU A 159 -12.00 1.02 -9.01
C GLU A 159 -11.89 -0.46 -8.60
N ILE A 160 -12.88 -1.28 -8.95
CA ILE A 160 -12.80 -2.74 -8.70
C ILE A 160 -11.61 -3.35 -9.44
N VAL A 161 -11.40 -2.97 -10.71
CA VAL A 161 -10.27 -3.47 -11.51
C VAL A 161 -8.94 -3.04 -10.89
N THR A 162 -8.84 -1.78 -10.45
CA THR A 162 -7.65 -1.25 -9.76
C THR A 162 -7.33 -2.05 -8.49
N VAL A 163 -8.32 -2.31 -7.64
CA VAL A 163 -8.16 -3.14 -6.44
C VAL A 163 -7.67 -4.55 -6.76
N ASP A 164 -8.23 -5.18 -7.79
CA ASP A 164 -7.85 -6.53 -8.18
C ASP A 164 -6.43 -6.59 -8.79
N GLN A 165 -6.03 -5.58 -9.56
CA GLN A 165 -4.67 -5.45 -10.09
C GLN A 165 -3.64 -5.30 -8.95
N LEU A 166 -3.90 -4.44 -7.99
CA LEU A 166 -3.03 -4.26 -6.81
C LEU A 166 -2.90 -5.55 -6.00
N ARG A 167 -3.98 -6.31 -5.84
CA ARG A 167 -3.94 -7.63 -5.16
C ARG A 167 -3.04 -8.63 -5.89
N VAL A 168 -3.12 -8.68 -7.22
CA VAL A 168 -2.27 -9.57 -8.03
C VAL A 168 -0.80 -9.18 -7.89
N GLU A 169 -0.50 -7.87 -7.94
CA GLU A 169 0.86 -7.37 -7.78
C GLU A 169 1.42 -7.66 -6.38
N ILE A 170 0.65 -7.42 -5.32
CA ILE A 170 1.00 -7.75 -3.94
C ILE A 170 1.34 -9.25 -3.81
N ASN A 171 0.49 -10.14 -4.33
CA ASN A 171 0.74 -11.57 -4.26
C ASN A 171 2.03 -11.98 -5.00
N SER A 172 2.34 -11.34 -6.13
CA SER A 172 3.59 -11.54 -6.86
C SER A 172 4.81 -11.12 -6.03
N LYS A 173 4.75 -9.95 -5.37
CA LYS A 173 5.83 -9.48 -4.47
C LYS A 173 6.03 -10.44 -3.30
N VAL A 174 4.97 -10.85 -2.63
CA VAL A 174 5.02 -11.82 -1.52
C VAL A 174 5.68 -13.13 -1.95
N SER A 175 5.30 -13.67 -3.11
CA SER A 175 5.93 -14.88 -3.64
C SER A 175 7.43 -14.71 -3.91
N SER A 176 7.84 -13.55 -4.44
CA SER A 176 9.25 -13.23 -4.70
C SER A 176 10.05 -13.09 -3.41
N ILE A 177 9.47 -12.46 -2.38
CA ILE A 177 10.09 -12.33 -1.06
C ILE A 177 10.29 -13.71 -0.43
N HIS A 178 9.25 -14.55 -0.38
CA HIS A 178 9.36 -15.90 0.19
C HIS A 178 10.44 -16.73 -0.50
N ALA A 179 10.51 -16.71 -1.83
CA ALA A 179 11.54 -17.42 -2.57
C ALA A 179 12.97 -16.97 -2.19
N LYS A 180 13.20 -15.68 -1.94
CA LYS A 180 14.49 -15.15 -1.50
C LYS A 180 14.80 -15.48 -0.04
N LEU A 181 13.78 -15.41 0.84
CA LEU A 181 13.91 -15.80 2.25
C LEU A 181 14.26 -17.29 2.39
N ASP A 182 13.69 -18.17 1.57
CA ASP A 182 14.02 -19.60 1.57
C ASP A 182 15.50 -19.83 1.24
N VAL A 183 16.07 -19.04 0.32
CA VAL A 183 17.50 -19.08 0.00
C VAL A 183 18.34 -18.59 1.19
N LEU A 184 18.00 -17.42 1.77
CA LEU A 184 18.71 -16.84 2.92
C LEU A 184 18.69 -17.74 4.16
N ASN A 185 17.59 -18.43 4.41
CA ASN A 185 17.44 -19.35 5.52
C ASN A 185 18.15 -20.72 5.27
N SER A 186 18.76 -20.91 4.09
CA SER A 186 19.57 -22.11 3.86
C SER A 186 20.78 -22.11 4.80
N SER A 187 21.20 -23.32 5.22
CA SER A 187 22.25 -23.49 6.24
C SER A 187 23.59 -22.78 5.91
N ALA A 188 23.92 -22.64 4.64
CA ALA A 188 25.15 -21.99 4.19
C ALA A 188 25.12 -20.46 4.42
N TYR A 189 24.03 -19.81 4.07
CA TYR A 189 23.87 -18.36 4.23
C TYR A 189 23.63 -17.96 5.68
N ALA A 190 22.83 -18.72 6.43
CA ALA A 190 22.60 -18.50 7.86
C ALA A 190 23.91 -18.58 8.67
N GLN A 191 24.80 -19.55 8.38
CA GLN A 191 26.10 -19.63 9.02
C GLN A 191 27.02 -18.46 8.63
N ALA A 192 27.02 -18.03 7.37
CA ALA A 192 27.80 -16.90 6.91
C ALA A 192 27.40 -15.60 7.62
N MET A 193 26.11 -15.34 7.75
CA MET A 193 25.58 -14.17 8.45
C MET A 193 25.87 -14.19 9.95
N ALA A 194 25.71 -15.36 10.61
CA ALA A 194 26.03 -15.51 12.03
C ALA A 194 27.51 -15.22 12.35
N ILE A 195 28.42 -15.53 11.43
CA ILE A 195 29.86 -15.20 11.59
C ILE A 195 30.10 -13.70 11.42
N PHE A 196 29.40 -13.06 10.50
CA PHE A 196 29.48 -11.61 10.27
C PHE A 196 29.02 -10.82 11.50
N ASP A 197 27.92 -11.23 12.14
CA ASP A 197 27.31 -10.55 13.28
C ASP A 197 28.19 -10.59 14.55
N GLN A 198 29.05 -11.63 14.71
CA GLN A 198 29.92 -11.77 15.88
C GLN A 198 31.12 -10.79 15.92
N THR A 199 31.38 -10.04 14.84
CA THR A 199 32.58 -9.18 14.74
C THR A 199 32.33 -7.70 15.06
N GLY A 200 31.10 -7.31 15.34
CA GLY A 200 30.68 -5.94 15.57
C GLY A 200 30.81 -5.47 17.03
N ASN A 201 32.00 -5.08 17.46
CA ASN A 201 32.19 -4.40 18.74
C ASN A 201 31.89 -2.90 18.57
N TYR A 202 30.79 -2.40 19.14
CA TYR A 202 30.43 -1.00 19.05
C TYR A 202 31.01 -0.19 20.23
N PRO A 203 31.49 1.06 19.99
CA PRO A 203 32.03 1.91 21.04
C PRO A 203 30.93 2.30 22.06
N ASP A 204 31.36 2.73 23.26
CA ASP A 204 30.47 3.22 24.31
C ASP A 204 29.44 4.22 23.77
N LEU A 205 28.17 3.81 23.76
CA LEU A 205 27.08 4.55 23.19
C LEU A 205 26.63 5.64 24.15
N VAL A 206 26.84 6.90 23.79
CA VAL A 206 26.26 8.04 24.51
C VAL A 206 24.84 8.25 24.03
N ILE A 207 23.87 7.83 24.85
CA ILE A 207 22.44 7.99 24.54
C ILE A 207 22.03 9.42 24.91
N PRO A 208 21.53 10.24 23.96
CA PRO A 208 21.09 11.62 24.24
C PRO A 208 19.89 11.65 25.19
N GLU A 209 19.70 12.77 25.88
CA GLU A 209 18.53 13.00 26.72
C GLU A 209 17.26 13.08 25.84
N ALA A 210 16.13 12.58 26.39
CA ALA A 210 14.85 12.58 25.70
C ALA A 210 14.16 13.95 25.83
N THR A 211 14.57 14.90 25.01
CA THR A 211 14.07 16.29 25.04
C THR A 211 13.19 16.66 23.84
N THR A 212 13.21 15.84 22.79
CA THR A 212 12.42 16.02 21.58
C THR A 212 11.70 14.73 21.24
N VAL A 213 10.66 14.81 20.42
CA VAL A 213 9.95 13.64 19.89
C VAL A 213 10.92 12.61 19.28
N GLY A 214 11.85 13.06 18.46
CA GLY A 214 12.85 12.19 17.83
C GLY A 214 13.75 11.50 18.85
N THR A 215 14.23 12.20 19.90
CA THR A 215 15.10 11.60 20.92
C THR A 215 14.35 10.63 21.84
N VAL A 216 13.06 10.85 22.09
CA VAL A 216 12.21 9.87 22.81
C VAL A 216 12.01 8.62 21.97
N ALA A 217 11.66 8.77 20.69
CA ALA A 217 11.53 7.64 19.77
C ALA A 217 12.86 6.87 19.61
N LEU A 218 13.99 7.58 19.49
CA LEU A 218 15.32 6.97 19.48
C LEU A 218 15.57 6.11 20.72
N ARG A 219 15.27 6.62 21.91
CA ARG A 219 15.43 5.84 23.15
C ARG A 219 14.53 4.61 23.18
N ALA A 220 13.28 4.74 22.68
CA ALA A 220 12.39 3.60 22.55
C ALA A 220 12.99 2.55 21.62
N ALA A 221 13.45 2.92 20.43
CA ALA A 221 14.10 2.01 19.49
C ALA A 221 15.32 1.31 20.10
N LEU A 222 16.16 2.02 20.84
CA LEU A 222 17.34 1.45 21.52
C LEU A 222 16.99 0.38 22.55
N THR A 223 15.77 0.39 23.12
CA THR A 223 15.30 -0.70 24.01
C THR A 223 15.02 -2.00 23.26
N ARG A 224 14.97 -1.96 21.93
CA ARG A 224 14.66 -3.10 21.06
C ARG A 224 15.90 -3.76 20.45
N ARG A 225 17.12 -3.32 20.81
CA ARG A 225 18.35 -4.00 20.40
C ARG A 225 18.31 -5.49 20.79
N GLY A 226 18.75 -6.35 19.86
CA GLY A 226 18.69 -7.80 20.02
C GLY A 226 17.33 -8.42 19.70
N TYR A 227 16.33 -7.64 19.27
CA TYR A 227 15.10 -8.19 18.74
C TYR A 227 15.25 -8.50 17.25
N PRO A 228 14.70 -9.63 16.77
CA PRO A 228 14.97 -10.11 15.42
C PRO A 228 14.36 -9.20 14.36
N TYR A 229 15.08 -9.07 13.24
CA TYR A 229 14.48 -8.57 12.01
C TYR A 229 13.49 -9.59 11.47
N VAL A 230 12.27 -9.13 11.22
CA VAL A 230 11.24 -9.90 10.50
C VAL A 230 10.57 -8.96 9.51
N TRP A 231 10.59 -9.34 8.24
CA TRP A 231 9.96 -8.59 7.18
C TRP A 231 8.49 -8.26 7.49
N ALA A 232 8.06 -7.02 7.19
CA ALA A 232 6.73 -6.46 7.45
C ALA A 232 6.31 -6.47 8.93
N ALA A 233 7.23 -6.59 9.88
CA ALA A 233 6.94 -6.54 11.31
C ALA A 233 7.16 -5.14 11.89
N ALA A 234 6.15 -4.64 12.61
CA ALA A 234 6.17 -3.33 13.30
C ALA A 234 6.08 -3.48 14.83
N GLY A 235 6.78 -4.47 15.40
CA GLY A 235 6.89 -4.67 16.84
C GLY A 235 5.70 -5.39 17.49
N PRO A 236 5.73 -5.56 18.82
CA PRO A 236 6.79 -5.14 19.75
C PRO A 236 7.99 -6.10 19.88
N TYR A 237 7.96 -7.29 19.24
CA TYR A 237 8.93 -8.37 19.45
C TYR A 237 9.78 -8.70 18.21
N ALA A 238 9.44 -8.12 17.06
CA ALA A 238 10.17 -8.24 15.82
C ALA A 238 9.93 -6.99 14.98
N PHE A 239 10.87 -6.61 14.14
CA PHE A 239 10.82 -5.37 13.39
C PHE A 239 11.45 -5.54 12.00
N ASP A 240 10.92 -4.85 11.00
CA ASP A 240 11.71 -4.43 9.85
C ASP A 240 12.20 -2.99 10.05
N CYS A 241 12.93 -2.44 9.08
CA CYS A 241 13.55 -1.11 9.22
C CYS A 241 12.53 0.00 9.47
N SER A 242 11.49 0.09 8.67
CA SER A 242 10.42 1.09 8.81
C SER A 242 9.49 0.78 9.98
N GLY A 243 9.25 -0.51 10.28
CA GLY A 243 8.46 -0.95 11.42
C GLY A 243 9.07 -0.58 12.77
N LEU A 244 10.41 -0.61 12.90
CA LEU A 244 11.09 -0.10 14.08
C LEU A 244 10.84 1.39 14.27
N VAL A 245 10.91 2.18 13.19
CA VAL A 245 10.60 3.63 13.21
C VAL A 245 9.16 3.86 13.63
N VAL A 246 8.20 3.21 12.96
CA VAL A 246 6.76 3.34 13.26
C VAL A 246 6.46 3.01 14.71
N TRP A 247 7.00 1.89 15.19
CA TRP A 247 6.81 1.47 16.59
C TRP A 247 7.42 2.47 17.57
N ALA A 248 8.62 2.98 17.29
CA ALA A 248 9.32 3.90 18.17
C ALA A 248 8.58 5.22 18.32
N PHE A 249 8.11 5.82 17.22
CA PHE A 249 7.33 7.05 17.24
C PHE A 249 5.92 6.87 17.81
N ALA A 250 5.33 5.69 17.67
CA ALA A 250 4.04 5.37 18.29
C ALA A 250 4.09 5.41 19.82
N GLN A 251 5.26 5.26 20.46
CA GLN A 251 5.41 5.41 21.91
C GLN A 251 5.13 6.86 22.36
N GLU A 252 5.27 7.84 21.47
CA GLU A 252 4.92 9.25 21.67
C GLU A 252 3.54 9.62 21.09
N GLY A 253 2.75 8.63 20.68
CA GLY A 253 1.42 8.85 20.10
C GLY A 253 1.46 9.36 18.65
N ILE A 254 2.61 9.33 18.00
CA ILE A 254 2.77 9.73 16.60
C ILE A 254 2.55 8.50 15.71
N THR A 255 1.56 8.60 14.83
CA THR A 255 1.29 7.57 13.82
C THR A 255 2.01 7.91 12.54
N LEU A 256 2.93 7.05 12.14
CA LEU A 256 3.68 7.15 10.89
C LEU A 256 3.28 6.01 9.94
N PRO A 257 3.41 6.19 8.62
CA PRO A 257 3.17 5.12 7.65
C PRO A 257 4.27 4.07 7.71
N HIS A 258 3.91 2.79 7.61
CA HIS A 258 4.85 1.66 7.55
C HIS A 258 5.34 1.46 6.11
N TYR A 259 6.01 2.48 5.58
CA TYR A 259 6.63 2.49 4.25
C TYR A 259 7.68 3.60 4.18
N THR A 260 8.92 3.26 3.81
CA THR A 260 10.04 4.22 3.79
C THR A 260 9.81 5.39 2.85
N GLY A 261 9.17 5.18 1.69
CA GLY A 261 8.84 6.25 0.75
C GLY A 261 7.89 7.30 1.32
N ASP A 262 6.96 6.91 2.18
CA ASP A 262 6.06 7.85 2.87
C ASP A 262 6.70 8.43 4.13
N LEU A 263 7.54 7.67 4.84
CA LEU A 263 8.37 8.20 5.93
C LEU A 263 9.27 9.33 5.42
N TRP A 264 9.83 9.20 4.22
CA TRP A 264 10.61 10.24 3.55
C TRP A 264 9.85 11.56 3.41
N ASN A 265 8.53 11.51 3.27
CA ASN A 265 7.65 12.67 3.13
C ASN A 265 6.93 13.06 4.43
N SER A 266 7.22 12.40 5.56
CA SER A 266 6.48 12.57 6.81
C SER A 266 7.01 13.70 7.70
N GLY A 267 8.06 14.41 7.31
CA GLY A 267 8.65 15.48 8.12
C GLY A 267 9.49 16.47 7.31
N MET A 268 10.34 17.21 8.01
CA MET A 268 11.24 18.19 7.41
C MET A 268 12.54 17.53 6.96
N HIS A 269 12.93 17.73 5.70
CA HIS A 269 14.23 17.29 5.20
C HIS A 269 15.36 18.05 5.89
N VAL A 270 16.38 17.31 6.35
CA VAL A 270 17.53 17.82 7.08
C VAL A 270 18.80 17.56 6.30
N SER A 271 19.70 18.56 6.24
CA SER A 271 21.01 18.35 5.62
C SER A 271 21.89 17.43 6.50
N ARG A 272 22.87 16.76 5.88
CA ARG A 272 23.81 15.91 6.62
C ARG A 272 24.56 16.66 7.72
N ALA A 273 24.81 17.97 7.53
CA ALA A 273 25.51 18.80 8.50
C ALA A 273 24.65 19.17 9.72
N ASP A 274 23.33 19.15 9.56
CA ASP A 274 22.36 19.55 10.57
C ASP A 274 21.67 18.33 11.23
N LEU A 275 22.22 17.13 11.04
CA LEU A 275 21.71 15.90 11.66
C LEU A 275 21.75 15.98 13.17
N GLU A 276 20.60 15.70 13.80
CA GLU A 276 20.44 15.60 15.24
C GLU A 276 19.93 14.20 15.65
N PRO A 277 20.23 13.77 16.89
CA PRO A 277 19.69 12.51 17.39
C PRO A 277 18.16 12.44 17.30
N GLY A 278 17.65 11.35 16.72
CA GLY A 278 16.22 11.14 16.47
C GLY A 278 15.80 11.44 15.03
N ASP A 279 16.67 12.00 14.19
CA ASP A 279 16.40 12.14 12.76
C ASP A 279 16.36 10.78 12.09
N LEU A 280 15.46 10.61 11.13
CA LEU A 280 15.41 9.44 10.26
C LEU A 280 16.45 9.58 9.17
N VAL A 281 17.31 8.59 9.00
CA VAL A 281 18.34 8.54 7.96
C VAL A 281 17.99 7.46 6.94
N PHE A 282 18.00 7.84 5.66
CA PHE A 282 17.53 6.98 4.56
C PHE A 282 18.66 6.58 3.63
N PHE A 283 18.54 5.37 3.08
CA PHE A 283 19.58 4.72 2.31
C PHE A 283 19.04 4.12 1.02
N PHE A 284 19.98 3.94 0.06
CA PHE A 284 19.79 3.41 -1.29
C PHE A 284 18.94 4.31 -2.19
N ALA A 285 19.15 4.25 -3.49
CA ALA A 285 18.50 5.14 -4.46
C ALA A 285 16.97 4.96 -4.53
N ASP A 286 16.47 3.80 -4.15
CA ASP A 286 15.05 3.45 -4.06
C ASP A 286 14.45 3.72 -2.68
N ILE A 287 15.22 4.33 -1.76
CA ILE A 287 14.82 4.63 -0.36
C ILE A 287 14.33 3.37 0.35
N SER A 288 14.98 2.22 0.11
CA SER A 288 14.54 0.92 0.63
C SER A 288 14.97 0.64 2.07
N HIS A 289 15.75 1.51 2.71
CA HIS A 289 16.15 1.35 4.11
C HIS A 289 16.12 2.65 4.90
N VAL A 290 15.84 2.53 6.21
CA VAL A 290 15.77 3.65 7.15
C VAL A 290 16.32 3.24 8.53
N GLY A 291 17.03 4.15 9.18
CA GLY A 291 17.44 4.05 10.58
C GLY A 291 17.13 5.32 11.34
N ILE A 292 17.30 5.30 12.66
CA ILE A 292 17.18 6.49 13.54
C ILE A 292 18.58 6.90 13.96
N TYR A 293 18.97 8.14 13.62
CA TYR A 293 20.27 8.69 13.91
C TYR A 293 20.48 8.88 15.42
N ILE A 294 21.65 8.46 15.93
CA ILE A 294 22.01 8.58 17.35
C ILE A 294 22.91 9.76 17.61
N GLY A 295 23.77 10.08 16.65
CA GLY A 295 24.88 11.01 16.78
C GLY A 295 26.21 10.35 16.44
N ASN A 296 27.26 11.15 16.20
CA ASN A 296 28.62 10.68 15.93
C ASN A 296 28.73 9.67 14.77
N GLY A 297 27.82 9.76 13.77
CA GLY A 297 27.82 8.85 12.64
C GLY A 297 27.26 7.45 12.95
N LEU A 298 26.52 7.29 14.04
CA LEU A 298 25.83 6.08 14.43
C LEU A 298 24.32 6.18 14.25
N MET A 299 23.68 5.05 14.00
CA MET A 299 22.22 4.91 13.95
C MET A 299 21.79 3.64 14.68
N VAL A 300 20.52 3.55 15.06
CA VAL A 300 19.84 2.31 15.41
C VAL A 300 18.88 1.94 14.29
N ASP A 301 18.91 0.70 13.87
CA ASP A 301 18.03 0.17 12.83
C ASP A 301 17.72 -1.32 13.02
N ALA A 302 16.79 -1.83 12.23
CA ALA A 302 16.60 -3.25 11.98
C ALA A 302 17.18 -3.53 10.59
N PRO A 303 18.40 -4.11 10.49
CA PRO A 303 19.18 -4.05 9.26
C PRO A 303 18.61 -4.92 8.15
N SER A 304 18.40 -6.20 8.41
CA SER A 304 17.97 -7.16 7.38
C SER A 304 17.68 -8.55 7.96
N THR A 305 17.11 -9.42 7.15
CA THR A 305 16.81 -10.83 7.52
C THR A 305 18.05 -11.56 8.02
N GLY A 306 17.93 -12.17 9.18
CA GLY A 306 19.03 -12.91 9.84
C GLY A 306 19.89 -12.05 10.77
N GLN A 307 19.56 -10.77 10.92
CA GLN A 307 20.19 -9.86 11.89
C GLN A 307 19.16 -9.37 12.89
N ASP A 308 19.65 -8.83 14.00
CA ASP A 308 18.82 -8.24 15.04
C ASP A 308 18.86 -6.71 14.96
N VAL A 309 17.89 -6.05 15.59
CA VAL A 309 17.94 -4.60 15.82
C VAL A 309 19.24 -4.24 16.51
N GLN A 310 20.00 -3.34 15.92
CA GLN A 310 21.35 -3.02 16.40
C GLN A 310 21.71 -1.55 16.23
N VAL A 311 22.81 -1.17 16.86
CA VAL A 311 23.49 0.09 16.60
C VAL A 311 24.62 -0.15 15.64
N GLN A 312 24.69 0.63 14.58
CA GLN A 312 25.76 0.52 13.59
C GLN A 312 26.14 1.88 12.98
N PRO A 313 27.27 1.98 12.28
CA PRO A 313 27.63 3.18 11.56
C PRO A 313 26.60 3.51 10.46
N VAL A 314 26.37 4.80 10.26
CA VAL A 314 25.58 5.28 9.12
C VAL A 314 26.29 4.91 7.81
N PHE A 315 25.55 4.34 6.85
CA PHE A 315 26.08 3.91 5.54
C PHE A 315 26.27 5.11 4.60
N TRP A 316 27.28 5.94 4.85
CA TRP A 316 27.46 7.21 4.13
C TRP A 316 27.58 7.07 2.61
N ASP A 317 28.04 5.93 2.10
CA ASP A 317 28.16 5.66 0.66
C ASP A 317 26.79 5.36 0.02
N ALA A 318 25.83 4.91 0.81
CA ALA A 318 24.45 4.61 0.38
C ALA A 318 23.43 5.67 0.87
N TYR A 319 23.89 6.69 1.62
CA TYR A 319 23.04 7.69 2.22
C TYR A 319 22.35 8.59 1.17
N VAL A 320 21.04 8.72 1.26
CA VAL A 320 20.20 9.55 0.36
C VAL A 320 19.83 10.87 1.01
N GLY A 321 19.51 10.86 2.30
CA GLY A 321 19.08 12.05 3.04
C GLY A 321 18.49 11.72 4.39
N ALA A 322 17.97 12.73 5.07
CA ALA A 322 17.32 12.57 6.37
C ALA A 322 16.05 13.41 6.49
N VAL A 323 15.19 12.96 7.42
CA VAL A 323 13.92 13.63 7.75
C VAL A 323 13.78 13.74 9.26
N ARG A 324 13.41 14.93 9.73
CA ARG A 324 13.07 15.21 11.13
C ARG A 324 11.57 15.20 11.31
N ILE A 325 11.11 14.36 12.20
CA ILE A 325 9.70 14.30 12.64
C ILE A 325 9.54 15.29 13.81
N ALA A 326 8.56 16.20 13.69
CA ALA A 326 8.32 17.27 14.67
C ALA A 326 7.01 17.03 15.44
#